data_719a4cd0821c2dc2341f70f20c419416
#
_entry.id   719a4cd0821c2dc2341f70f20c419416
#
_cell.length_a   1.000
_cell.length_b   1.000
_cell.length_c   1.000
_cell.angle_alpha   90.00
_cell.angle_beta   90.00
_cell.angle_gamma   90.00
#
_symmetry.space_group_name_H-M   'P 1'
#
loop_
_entity.id
_entity.type
_entity.pdbx_description
1 polymer ?
#
loop_
_entity_poly.entity_id
_entity_poly.type
_entity_poly.pdbx_seq_one_letter_code
_entity_poly.pdbx_strand_id
1 'polypeptide(L)'
;MTINLSDFRFVAKAISNKGHRPRELARTMPAHPLSYMELPFDPEYTLYNSRLTPEALNTASDDEMYWAVRSNVIFRHTGELPIEISGPDAETLLNRVFTRSVSKVKPGRCSYQFACYHDGGMITDGLLLRIEKNKYWFAQADGDLFSWYKANSKNLDVQISDPDVWISQIQG
;
A
#
# COMPACT_ATOMS: atom_id res chain seq x y z
N MET A 1 -18.69 13.44 1.53
CA MET A 1 -17.74 14.56 1.58
C MET A 1 -17.24 14.78 0.15
N THR A 2 -17.52 15.91 -0.47
CA THR A 2 -17.06 16.19 -1.84
C THR A 2 -15.65 16.75 -1.72
N ILE A 3 -14.66 15.94 -2.10
CA ILE A 3 -13.27 16.39 -2.11
C ILE A 3 -13.15 17.47 -3.20
N ASN A 4 -12.67 18.65 -2.84
CA ASN A 4 -12.51 19.74 -3.78
C ASN A 4 -11.36 19.42 -4.75
N LEU A 5 -11.65 19.45 -6.06
CA LEU A 5 -10.64 19.18 -7.10
C LEU A 5 -9.45 20.16 -7.07
N SER A 6 -9.61 21.34 -6.43
CA SER A 6 -8.51 22.27 -6.23
C SER A 6 -7.43 21.73 -5.29
N ASP A 7 -7.80 20.88 -4.34
CA ASP A 7 -6.89 20.32 -3.35
C ASP A 7 -5.94 19.27 -3.96
N PHE A 8 -6.26 18.82 -5.18
CA PHE A 8 -5.45 17.88 -5.94
C PHE A 8 -4.62 18.53 -7.05
N ARG A 9 -4.51 19.85 -7.09
CA ARG A 9 -3.78 20.56 -8.16
C ARG A 9 -2.32 20.14 -8.26
N PHE A 10 -1.69 19.89 -7.13
CA PHE A 10 -0.28 19.45 -7.12
C PHE A 10 -0.14 18.05 -7.70
N VAL A 11 -0.91 17.09 -7.19
CA VAL A 11 -0.94 15.72 -7.72
C VAL A 11 -1.31 15.71 -9.19
N ALA A 12 -2.35 16.47 -9.56
CA ALA A 12 -2.78 16.61 -10.93
C ALA A 12 -1.68 17.19 -11.84
N LYS A 13 -0.89 18.16 -11.37
CA LYS A 13 0.23 18.72 -12.11
C LYS A 13 1.39 17.73 -12.27
N ALA A 14 1.75 17.01 -11.21
CA ALA A 14 2.79 15.99 -11.25
C ALA A 14 2.45 14.85 -12.21
N ILE A 15 1.18 14.44 -12.22
CA ILE A 15 0.68 13.35 -13.07
C ILE A 15 0.43 13.83 -14.50
N SER A 16 0.03 15.09 -14.73
CA SER A 16 -0.16 15.63 -16.07
C SER A 16 1.11 15.58 -16.91
N ASN A 17 2.28 15.65 -16.27
CA ASN A 17 3.57 15.47 -16.93
C ASN A 17 3.78 14.06 -17.50
N LYS A 18 2.94 13.10 -17.12
CA LYS A 18 2.91 11.72 -17.65
C LYS A 18 1.81 11.49 -18.68
N GLY A 19 1.21 12.55 -19.21
CA GLY A 19 0.20 12.46 -20.27
C GLY A 19 -1.24 12.21 -19.81
N HIS A 20 -1.50 12.20 -18.51
CA HIS A 20 -2.85 12.06 -17.96
C HIS A 20 -3.55 13.42 -17.76
N ARG A 21 -4.86 13.45 -17.91
CA ARG A 21 -5.64 14.66 -17.62
C ARG A 21 -5.87 14.79 -16.12
N PRO A 22 -5.47 15.91 -15.48
CA PRO A 22 -5.58 16.09 -14.03
C PRO A 22 -6.98 15.85 -13.47
N ARG A 23 -8.01 16.27 -14.22
CA ARG A 23 -9.40 16.14 -13.81
C ARG A 23 -9.88 14.67 -13.77
N GLU A 24 -9.39 13.84 -14.66
CA GLU A 24 -9.72 12.41 -14.72
C GLU A 24 -9.08 11.67 -13.56
N LEU A 25 -7.84 12.01 -13.23
CA LEU A 25 -7.13 11.40 -12.11
C LEU A 25 -7.74 11.72 -10.76
N ALA A 26 -8.10 12.98 -10.51
CA ALA A 26 -8.77 13.37 -9.27
C ALA A 26 -10.14 12.70 -9.07
N ARG A 27 -10.75 12.16 -10.14
CA ARG A 27 -11.99 11.41 -10.05
C ARG A 27 -11.79 9.92 -9.80
N THR A 28 -10.63 9.40 -10.19
CA THR A 28 -10.36 7.96 -10.21
C THR A 28 -9.43 7.50 -9.11
N MET A 29 -8.65 8.42 -8.53
CA MET A 29 -7.71 8.09 -7.45
C MET A 29 -8.36 8.31 -6.09
N PRO A 30 -8.62 7.23 -5.36
CA PRO A 30 -9.24 7.35 -4.04
C PRO A 30 -8.24 7.88 -3.01
N ALA A 31 -8.75 8.69 -2.09
CA ALA A 31 -8.05 9.10 -0.87
C ALA A 31 -8.48 8.22 0.31
N HIS A 32 -7.62 8.11 1.32
CA HIS A 32 -7.96 7.41 2.54
C HIS A 32 -9.25 8.00 3.17
N PRO A 33 -10.17 7.18 3.69
CA PRO A 33 -11.42 7.68 4.30
C PRO A 33 -11.24 8.72 5.42
N LEU A 34 -10.08 8.68 6.09
CA LEU A 34 -9.72 9.63 7.15
C LEU A 34 -8.82 10.78 6.67
N SER A 35 -8.61 10.96 5.37
CA SER A 35 -7.76 12.02 4.81
C SER A 35 -8.21 13.45 5.21
N TYR A 36 -9.48 13.62 5.60
CA TYR A 36 -9.96 14.89 6.13
C TYR A 36 -9.20 15.36 7.39
N MET A 37 -8.57 14.44 8.13
CA MET A 37 -7.77 14.76 9.32
C MET A 37 -6.45 15.44 8.96
N GLU A 38 -5.99 15.32 7.72
CA GLU A 38 -4.75 15.90 7.23
C GLU A 38 -4.96 17.34 6.69
N LEU A 39 -6.18 17.67 6.28
CA LEU A 39 -6.49 18.96 5.65
C LEU A 39 -6.06 20.20 6.46
N PRO A 40 -6.13 20.22 7.82
CA PRO A 40 -5.64 21.36 8.60
C PRO A 40 -4.13 21.60 8.50
N PHE A 41 -3.38 20.61 8.01
CA PHE A 41 -1.93 20.66 7.91
C PHE A 41 -1.43 21.01 6.50
N ASP A 42 -2.32 21.47 5.62
CA ASP A 42 -2.00 21.84 4.24
C ASP A 42 -1.20 20.73 3.50
N PRO A 43 -1.80 19.54 3.31
CA PRO A 43 -1.10 18.38 2.77
C PRO A 43 -0.80 18.52 1.30
N GLU A 44 0.39 18.08 0.89
CA GLU A 44 0.70 17.73 -0.50
C GLU A 44 0.49 16.23 -0.70
N TYR A 45 -0.18 15.86 -1.80
CA TYR A 45 -0.49 14.47 -2.09
C TYR A 45 0.32 13.95 -3.26
N THR A 46 0.75 12.71 -3.14
CA THR A 46 1.34 11.91 -4.22
C THR A 46 0.47 10.68 -4.50
N LEU A 47 0.82 9.93 -5.54
CA LEU A 47 0.20 8.65 -5.83
C LEU A 47 1.07 7.50 -5.34
N TYR A 48 0.43 6.59 -4.63
CA TYR A 48 1.04 5.36 -4.15
C TYR A 48 0.03 4.22 -4.31
N ASN A 49 0.34 3.20 -5.10
CA ASN A 49 -0.60 2.13 -5.50
C ASN A 49 -1.93 2.67 -6.04
N SER A 50 -1.90 3.71 -6.87
CA SER A 50 -3.10 4.38 -7.39
C SER A 50 -4.02 4.96 -6.31
N ARG A 51 -3.51 5.23 -5.12
CA ARG A 51 -4.18 5.89 -4.00
C ARG A 51 -3.50 7.22 -3.70
N LEU A 52 -4.29 8.21 -3.31
CA LEU A 52 -3.76 9.50 -2.86
C LEU A 52 -3.19 9.32 -1.45
N THR A 53 -1.91 9.68 -1.30
CA THR A 53 -1.19 9.57 -0.03
C THR A 53 -0.52 10.91 0.27
N PRO A 54 -0.59 11.44 1.49
CA PRO A 54 0.12 12.66 1.84
C PRO A 54 1.63 12.44 1.76
N GLU A 55 2.31 13.30 1.00
CA GLU A 55 3.76 13.30 0.87
C GLU A 55 4.39 14.29 1.85
N ALA A 56 3.78 15.48 1.99
CA ALA A 56 4.22 16.52 2.90
C ALA A 56 3.06 17.17 3.62
N LEU A 57 3.34 17.78 4.76
CA LEU A 57 2.43 18.60 5.55
C LEU A 57 3.06 20.00 5.70
N ASN A 58 2.57 21.00 4.97
CA ASN A 58 3.24 22.30 4.82
C ASN A 58 3.16 23.21 6.06
N THR A 59 2.40 22.84 7.09
CA THR A 59 2.29 23.62 8.34
C THR A 59 3.34 23.22 9.39
N ALA A 60 4.13 22.18 9.14
CA ALA A 60 5.18 21.73 10.04
C ALA A 60 6.53 21.69 9.31
N SER A 61 7.60 22.07 9.99
CA SER A 61 8.96 21.95 9.46
C SER A 61 9.42 20.47 9.48
N ASP A 62 10.42 20.14 8.66
CA ASP A 62 11.02 18.81 8.64
C ASP A 62 11.55 18.40 10.01
N ASP A 63 12.13 19.33 10.78
CA ASP A 63 12.63 19.09 12.13
C ASP A 63 11.48 18.76 13.10
N GLU A 64 10.36 19.50 13.04
CA GLU A 64 9.19 19.21 13.87
C GLU A 64 8.61 17.83 13.55
N MET A 65 8.47 17.49 12.27
CA MET A 65 8.00 16.17 11.84
C MET A 65 8.95 15.05 12.27
N TYR A 66 10.27 15.24 12.10
CA TYR A 66 11.28 14.28 12.53
C TYR A 66 11.20 14.02 14.04
N TRP A 67 11.19 15.07 14.86
CA TRP A 67 11.16 14.92 16.31
C TRP A 67 9.81 14.43 16.83
N ALA A 68 8.70 14.70 16.14
CA ALA A 68 7.40 14.12 16.48
C ALA A 68 7.43 12.59 16.41
N VAL A 69 8.01 12.03 15.35
CA VAL A 69 8.18 10.57 15.20
C VAL A 69 9.14 9.99 16.23
N ARG A 70 10.22 10.72 16.56
CA ARG A 70 11.27 10.23 17.47
C ARG A 70 10.90 10.33 18.95
N SER A 71 10.01 11.26 19.29
CA SER A 71 9.67 11.57 20.70
C SER A 71 8.26 11.12 21.07
N ASN A 72 7.41 10.87 20.09
CA ASN A 72 6.01 10.51 20.27
C ASN A 72 5.60 9.42 19.28
N VAL A 73 4.34 9.01 19.37
CA VAL A 73 3.68 8.16 18.39
C VAL A 73 2.94 9.03 17.40
N ILE A 74 3.13 8.77 16.12
CA ILE A 74 2.36 9.39 15.05
C ILE A 74 1.38 8.39 14.43
N PHE A 75 0.24 8.89 13.98
CA PHE A 75 -0.74 8.17 13.19
C PHE A 75 -0.66 8.67 11.76
N ARG A 76 -0.45 7.76 10.81
CA ARG A 76 -0.26 8.08 9.41
C ARG A 76 -1.18 7.22 8.53
N HIS A 77 -1.80 7.85 7.54
CA HIS A 77 -2.47 7.14 6.44
C HIS A 77 -1.46 6.82 5.35
N THR A 78 -1.59 5.63 4.80
CA THR A 78 -0.69 5.16 3.74
C THR A 78 -1.46 4.68 2.53
N GLY A 79 -0.80 4.68 1.37
CA GLY A 79 -1.34 4.17 0.11
C GLY A 79 -1.08 2.69 -0.12
N GLU A 80 -0.48 1.97 0.85
CA GLU A 80 -0.26 0.53 0.71
C GLU A 80 -1.55 -0.18 0.37
N LEU A 81 -1.48 -1.05 -0.63
CA LEU A 81 -2.60 -1.82 -1.13
C LEU A 81 -2.49 -3.26 -0.65
N PRO A 82 -3.33 -3.69 0.30
CA PRO A 82 -3.41 -5.09 0.68
C PRO A 82 -3.94 -5.93 -0.48
N ILE A 83 -3.29 -7.06 -0.72
CA ILE A 83 -3.79 -8.11 -1.61
C ILE A 83 -4.09 -9.32 -0.73
N GLU A 84 -5.30 -9.85 -0.84
CA GLU A 84 -5.71 -11.07 -0.15
C GLU A 84 -5.37 -12.29 -1.00
N ILE A 85 -4.70 -13.25 -0.39
CA ILE A 85 -4.40 -14.57 -0.94
C ILE A 85 -4.99 -15.61 0.01
N SER A 86 -5.95 -16.39 -0.48
CA SER A 86 -6.64 -17.41 0.34
C SER A 86 -6.81 -18.71 -0.43
N GLY A 87 -6.98 -19.81 0.31
CA GLY A 87 -7.18 -21.15 -0.25
C GLY A 87 -6.13 -22.16 0.24
N PRO A 88 -6.35 -23.45 -0.05
CA PRO A 88 -5.48 -24.55 0.39
C PRO A 88 -4.02 -24.35 -0.02
N ASP A 89 -3.77 -23.81 -1.22
CA ASP A 89 -2.44 -23.63 -1.78
C ASP A 89 -1.87 -22.20 -1.61
N ALA A 90 -2.50 -21.36 -0.77
CA ALA A 90 -2.05 -19.99 -0.55
C ALA A 90 -0.60 -19.92 -0.08
N GLU A 91 -0.20 -20.76 0.88
CA GLU A 91 1.17 -20.82 1.39
C GLU A 91 2.15 -21.25 0.28
N THR A 92 1.75 -22.18 -0.58
CA THR A 92 2.55 -22.64 -1.72
C THR A 92 2.80 -21.51 -2.71
N LEU A 93 1.76 -20.76 -3.08
CA LEU A 93 1.89 -19.60 -3.96
C LEU A 93 2.83 -18.55 -3.37
N LEU A 94 2.63 -18.20 -2.09
CA LEU A 94 3.42 -17.17 -1.43
C LEU A 94 4.90 -17.57 -1.29
N ASN A 95 5.21 -18.85 -1.06
CA ASN A 95 6.60 -19.34 -1.05
C ASN A 95 7.26 -19.36 -2.43
N ARG A 96 6.49 -19.28 -3.54
CA ARG A 96 7.04 -19.11 -4.90
C ARG A 96 7.44 -17.66 -5.19
N VAL A 97 6.79 -16.72 -4.52
CA VAL A 97 6.91 -15.28 -4.79
C VAL A 97 7.86 -14.58 -3.82
N PHE A 98 7.86 -15.01 -2.56
CA PHE A 98 8.63 -14.35 -1.51
C PHE A 98 9.96 -15.02 -1.22
N THR A 99 10.92 -14.22 -0.80
CA THR A 99 12.28 -14.68 -0.48
C THR A 99 12.42 -15.37 0.87
N ARG A 100 11.48 -15.12 1.81
CA ARG A 100 11.50 -15.73 3.15
C ARG A 100 10.36 -16.74 3.28
N SER A 101 10.63 -17.85 3.97
CA SER A 101 9.63 -18.89 4.21
C SER A 101 8.37 -18.36 4.90
N VAL A 102 7.25 -18.47 4.22
CA VAL A 102 5.93 -18.08 4.70
C VAL A 102 5.42 -19.04 5.78
N SER A 103 5.84 -20.29 5.74
CA SER A 103 5.46 -21.33 6.72
C SER A 103 5.80 -20.97 8.17
N LYS A 104 6.79 -20.09 8.36
CA LYS A 104 7.18 -19.62 9.70
C LYS A 104 6.27 -18.53 10.25
N VAL A 105 5.42 -17.94 9.43
CA VAL A 105 4.48 -16.90 9.86
C VAL A 105 3.24 -17.57 10.45
N LYS A 106 3.03 -17.44 11.75
CA LYS A 106 1.86 -18.00 12.45
C LYS A 106 0.62 -17.14 12.23
N PRO A 107 -0.61 -17.68 12.29
CA PRO A 107 -1.83 -16.88 12.28
C PRO A 107 -1.79 -15.76 13.34
N GLY A 108 -2.25 -14.56 12.98
CA GLY A 108 -2.18 -13.36 13.80
C GLY A 108 -0.79 -12.72 13.88
N ARG A 109 0.17 -13.16 13.05
CA ARG A 109 1.52 -12.60 12.97
C ARG A 109 1.81 -12.05 11.57
N CYS A 110 2.80 -11.18 11.49
CA CYS A 110 3.30 -10.64 10.23
C CYS A 110 4.79 -10.91 10.05
N SER A 111 5.24 -10.75 8.81
CA SER A 111 6.63 -10.83 8.41
C SER A 111 6.91 -9.88 7.26
N TYR A 112 8.00 -9.16 7.32
CA TYR A 112 8.46 -8.35 6.20
C TYR A 112 9.00 -9.27 5.10
N GLN A 113 8.55 -9.05 3.86
CA GLN A 113 8.85 -9.88 2.71
C GLN A 113 9.33 -9.04 1.53
N PHE A 114 10.17 -9.66 0.72
CA PHE A 114 10.54 -9.17 -0.61
C PHE A 114 9.92 -10.10 -1.65
N ALA A 115 9.22 -9.52 -2.62
CA ALA A 115 8.74 -10.24 -3.79
C ALA A 115 9.73 -10.05 -4.94
N CYS A 116 10.10 -11.14 -5.60
CA CYS A 116 11.10 -11.13 -6.67
C CYS A 116 10.59 -11.80 -7.94
N TYR A 117 11.15 -11.38 -9.06
CA TYR A 117 11.08 -12.12 -10.31
C TYR A 117 11.93 -13.39 -10.24
N HIS A 118 11.81 -14.27 -11.23
CA HIS A 118 12.54 -15.55 -11.29
C HIS A 118 14.05 -15.37 -11.46
N ASP A 119 14.50 -14.22 -11.96
CA ASP A 119 15.92 -13.86 -12.10
C ASP A 119 16.50 -13.22 -10.82
N GLY A 120 15.67 -13.04 -9.78
CA GLY A 120 16.06 -12.43 -8.52
C GLY A 120 15.88 -10.91 -8.46
N GLY A 121 15.44 -10.27 -9.54
CA GLY A 121 15.08 -8.84 -9.55
C GLY A 121 13.92 -8.57 -8.58
N MET A 122 14.03 -7.54 -7.75
CA MET A 122 12.97 -7.18 -6.79
C MET A 122 11.80 -6.51 -7.52
N ILE A 123 10.59 -6.99 -7.24
CA ILE A 123 9.34 -6.38 -7.73
C ILE A 123 8.88 -5.30 -6.75
N THR A 124 8.74 -5.69 -5.49
CA THR A 124 8.30 -4.83 -4.38
C THR A 124 8.56 -5.51 -3.05
N ASP A 125 8.34 -4.78 -1.98
CA ASP A 125 8.43 -5.26 -0.60
C ASP A 125 7.15 -4.93 0.17
N GLY A 126 7.05 -5.43 1.39
CA GLY A 126 5.90 -5.15 2.23
C GLY A 126 5.72 -6.11 3.40
N LEU A 127 4.60 -5.95 4.08
CA LEU A 127 4.23 -6.78 5.22
C LEU A 127 3.25 -7.88 4.80
N LEU A 128 3.67 -9.13 5.00
CA LEU A 128 2.79 -10.29 4.91
C LEU A 128 2.16 -10.54 6.27
N LEU A 129 0.84 -10.46 6.33
CA LEU A 129 0.03 -10.77 7.51
C LEU A 129 -0.64 -12.11 7.28
N ARG A 130 -0.47 -13.05 8.21
CA ARG A 130 -1.26 -14.29 8.19
C ARG A 130 -2.52 -14.09 9.03
N ILE A 131 -3.65 -13.87 8.37
CA ILE A 131 -4.94 -13.59 9.03
C ILE A 131 -5.49 -14.88 9.66
N GLU A 132 -5.51 -15.97 8.88
CA GLU A 132 -6.00 -17.29 9.28
C GLU A 132 -5.06 -18.38 8.75
N LYS A 133 -5.42 -19.64 8.98
CA LYS A 133 -4.61 -20.79 8.54
C LYS A 133 -4.22 -20.70 7.05
N ASN A 134 -5.20 -20.40 6.18
CA ASN A 134 -5.04 -20.39 4.73
C ASN A 134 -5.44 -19.04 4.14
N LYS A 135 -5.31 -17.95 4.89
CA LYS A 135 -5.68 -16.60 4.48
C LYS A 135 -4.60 -15.62 4.87
N TYR A 136 -4.11 -14.90 3.88
CA TYR A 136 -3.02 -13.94 4.01
C TYR A 136 -3.40 -12.62 3.38
N TRP A 137 -2.91 -11.53 3.95
CA TRP A 137 -2.87 -10.23 3.32
C TRP A 137 -1.42 -9.82 3.13
N PHE A 138 -1.10 -9.29 1.97
CA PHE A 138 0.19 -8.67 1.74
C PHE A 138 -0.02 -7.18 1.48
N ALA A 139 0.36 -6.35 2.45
CA ALA A 139 0.38 -4.90 2.31
C ALA A 139 1.63 -4.51 1.54
N GLN A 140 1.48 -4.41 0.21
CA GLN A 140 2.59 -4.08 -0.68
C GLN A 140 2.92 -2.60 -0.67
N ALA A 141 4.19 -2.28 -0.80
CA ALA A 141 4.68 -1.01 -1.29
C ALA A 141 4.21 -0.79 -2.74
N ASP A 142 4.59 0.31 -3.38
CA ASP A 142 4.21 0.55 -4.76
C ASP A 142 4.71 -0.55 -5.70
N GLY A 143 3.83 -1.06 -6.55
CA GLY A 143 4.15 -2.16 -7.47
C GLY A 143 2.94 -2.99 -7.88
N ASP A 144 3.11 -3.85 -8.89
CA ASP A 144 2.06 -4.77 -9.39
C ASP A 144 2.37 -6.22 -9.05
N LEU A 145 1.99 -6.64 -7.85
CA LEU A 145 2.02 -8.06 -7.48
C LEU A 145 0.76 -8.84 -7.88
N PHE A 146 -0.34 -8.16 -8.12
CA PHE A 146 -1.59 -8.86 -8.45
C PHE A 146 -1.44 -9.73 -9.71
N SER A 147 -0.88 -9.14 -10.77
CA SER A 147 -0.60 -9.85 -12.01
C SER A 147 0.45 -10.96 -11.80
N TRP A 148 1.46 -10.71 -10.97
CA TRP A 148 2.49 -11.69 -10.65
C TRP A 148 1.95 -12.89 -9.87
N TYR A 149 1.08 -12.67 -8.89
CA TYR A 149 0.38 -13.76 -8.21
C TYR A 149 -0.47 -14.58 -9.17
N LYS A 150 -1.24 -13.93 -10.06
CA LYS A 150 -2.04 -14.63 -11.07
C LYS A 150 -1.17 -15.49 -11.98
N ALA A 151 -0.02 -14.98 -12.44
CA ALA A 151 0.90 -15.73 -13.27
C ALA A 151 1.48 -16.99 -12.58
N ASN A 152 1.77 -16.87 -11.27
CA ASN A 152 2.37 -17.94 -10.47
C ASN A 152 1.35 -18.89 -9.83
N SER A 153 0.04 -18.61 -9.93
CA SER A 153 -1.02 -19.41 -9.33
C SER A 153 -1.48 -20.60 -10.20
N LYS A 154 -0.91 -20.79 -11.38
CA LYS A 154 -1.29 -21.89 -12.27
C LYS A 154 -1.23 -23.24 -11.54
N ASN A 155 -2.32 -24.02 -11.65
CA ASN A 155 -2.51 -25.34 -11.00
C ASN A 155 -2.52 -25.29 -9.45
N LEU A 156 -2.84 -24.14 -8.85
CA LEU A 156 -3.01 -23.99 -7.42
C LEU A 156 -4.47 -23.64 -7.10
N ASP A 157 -4.98 -24.22 -6.01
CA ASP A 157 -6.30 -23.88 -5.45
C ASP A 157 -6.17 -22.64 -4.55
N VAL A 158 -6.17 -21.46 -5.19
CA VAL A 158 -6.04 -20.17 -4.52
C VAL A 158 -6.98 -19.13 -5.11
N GLN A 159 -7.47 -18.27 -4.24
CA GLN A 159 -8.16 -17.04 -4.60
C GLN A 159 -7.24 -15.85 -4.32
N ILE A 160 -7.19 -14.90 -5.26
CA ILE A 160 -6.42 -13.66 -5.16
C ILE A 160 -7.41 -12.51 -5.41
N SER A 161 -7.53 -11.62 -4.43
CA SER A 161 -8.52 -10.54 -4.45
C SER A 161 -8.01 -9.29 -3.75
N ASP A 162 -8.65 -8.15 -4.03
CA ASP A 162 -8.54 -6.92 -3.26
C ASP A 162 -9.54 -7.01 -2.09
N PRO A 163 -9.11 -6.94 -0.83
CA PRO A 163 -10.01 -6.97 0.32
C PRO A 163 -10.74 -5.64 0.56
N ASP A 164 -10.52 -4.62 -0.29
CA ASP A 164 -11.11 -3.27 -0.19
C ASP A 164 -10.90 -2.62 1.20
N VAL A 165 -9.69 -2.70 1.71
CA VAL A 165 -9.32 -2.11 2.99
C VAL A 165 -8.25 -1.02 2.83
N TRP A 166 -8.20 -0.13 3.81
CA TRP A 166 -7.22 0.93 3.90
C TRP A 166 -6.28 0.67 5.08
N ILE A 167 -5.03 1.06 4.91
CA ILE A 167 -4.02 0.92 5.95
C ILE A 167 -3.72 2.27 6.57
N SER A 168 -3.69 2.26 7.89
CA SER A 168 -3.10 3.32 8.70
C SER A 168 -1.99 2.74 9.55
N GLN A 169 -0.91 3.48 9.68
CA GLN A 169 0.25 3.08 10.47
C GLN A 169 0.34 3.89 11.74
N ILE A 170 0.74 3.23 12.80
CA ILE A 170 1.16 3.87 14.05
C ILE A 170 2.66 3.67 14.15
N GLN A 171 3.40 4.76 14.22
CA GLN A 171 4.87 4.76 14.23
C GLN A 171 5.39 5.69 15.32
N GLY A 172 6.55 5.31 15.93
CA GLY A 172 7.20 6.09 16.97
C GLY A 172 8.18 5.27 17.79
#